data_9359ba6674a504c76b9f5595ba7c4d47
#
_entry.id   9359ba6674a504c76b9f5595ba7c4d47
#
_cell.length_a   1.000
_cell.length_b   1.000
_cell.length_c   1.000
_cell.angle_alpha   90.00
_cell.angle_beta   90.00
_cell.angle_gamma   90.00
#
_symmetry.space_group_name_H-M   'P 1'
#
loop_
_entity.id
_entity.type
_entity.pdbx_description
1 polymer ?
#
loop_
_entity_poly.entity_id
_entity_poly.type
_entity_poly.pdbx_seq_one_letter_code
_entity_poly.pdbx_strand_id
1 'polypeptide(L)'
;SWQSYFEGMSEDLSMIAKEINGPSWGVKKKIDIDEIEKRIEEEDKKLSNGSDDTKVNSKDLIKSNLNSIRAVALIRAYRQRGHLLAKLDPLGMMKTEYLDELHPEYYGFKKENYNEKIYLDGVINKEHSTVKEILSFLNKTYCGPIGYEYMHISNPTERKWLRDRIEQDENSLQFTKNGKEAILNKLIQAEGFEKFLHTKYVGTKRFGLDGGESLIPALEQIIKIAGQSEAKEVKIGMSHRGRLNVLANVLQKSYKRIFNEFAGDVQTTGEEGAGDVKYHLGASSDRKFDGNSIHVGLTDNPSHLEAVNPVVLGQTRGKQFFHEDKERNKVLPILIHGDAAFAGQGVVAECFAMSGLPGHNTGGTIHFIVNNQIGFTTSPRFARSSPYPSDVAKMVDAPILHVNGDDPEAVVYATRIATEFRLKFNRDVVVDIICYRRFGHNEG
;
A
#
# COMPACT_ATOMS: atom_id res chain seq x y z
N SER A 1 -1.22 40.07 34.24
CA SER A 1 -0.66 38.75 34.55
C SER A 1 -1.48 37.64 33.89
N TRP A 2 -0.91 36.50 33.74
CA TRP A 2 -1.64 35.31 33.21
C TRP A 2 -2.88 35.00 34.04
N GLN A 3 -2.85 35.29 35.32
CA GLN A 3 -3.94 35.08 36.26
C GLN A 3 -5.16 35.98 35.95
N SER A 4 -4.95 37.26 35.61
CA SER A 4 -6.07 38.14 35.16
C SER A 4 -6.62 37.79 33.78
N TYR A 5 -5.81 37.14 32.93
CA TYR A 5 -6.27 36.61 31.64
C TYR A 5 -7.21 35.40 31.85
N PHE A 6 -6.87 34.51 32.76
CA PHE A 6 -7.71 33.32 33.05
C PHE A 6 -8.91 33.64 33.94
N GLU A 7 -8.85 34.66 34.80
CA GLU A 7 -10.00 35.10 35.60
C GLU A 7 -11.09 35.78 34.76
N GLY A 8 -10.73 36.41 33.61
CA GLY A 8 -11.68 36.94 32.63
C GLY A 8 -12.39 35.88 31.77
N MET A 9 -11.95 34.62 31.81
CA MET A 9 -12.49 33.51 31.01
C MET A 9 -13.60 32.71 31.72
N SER A 10 -14.13 33.19 32.87
CA SER A 10 -15.14 32.44 33.64
C SER A 10 -16.49 32.25 32.95
N GLU A 11 -16.80 33.04 31.90
CA GLU A 11 -17.99 32.84 31.08
C GLU A 11 -17.79 31.85 29.93
N ASP A 12 -16.52 31.54 29.57
CA ASP A 12 -16.20 30.64 28.47
C ASP A 12 -15.87 29.19 28.88
N LEU A 13 -15.91 28.86 30.18
CA LEU A 13 -15.65 27.49 30.64
C LEU A 13 -16.63 26.46 30.04
N SER A 14 -17.84 26.91 29.69
CA SER A 14 -18.80 26.02 28.99
C SER A 14 -18.42 25.80 27.51
N MET A 15 -17.78 26.80 26.87
CA MET A 15 -17.25 26.68 25.51
C MET A 15 -15.97 25.82 25.50
N ILE A 16 -15.06 26.07 26.44
CA ILE A 16 -13.86 25.28 26.62
C ILE A 16 -14.19 23.82 26.95
N ALA A 17 -15.20 23.58 27.82
CA ALA A 17 -15.68 22.23 28.08
C ALA A 17 -16.33 21.57 26.85
N LYS A 18 -16.91 22.34 25.93
CA LYS A 18 -17.41 21.85 24.64
C LYS A 18 -16.26 21.54 23.69
N GLU A 19 -15.19 22.35 23.66
CA GLU A 19 -14.00 22.10 22.86
C GLU A 19 -13.19 20.91 23.35
N ILE A 20 -12.97 20.77 24.67
CA ILE A 20 -12.31 19.61 25.31
C ILE A 20 -13.11 18.32 25.06
N ASN A 21 -14.42 18.44 24.96
CA ASN A 21 -15.29 17.29 24.67
C ASN A 21 -15.34 16.90 23.19
N GLY A 22 -14.58 17.58 22.32
CA GLY A 22 -14.52 17.34 20.89
C GLY A 22 -15.68 17.96 20.12
N PRO A 23 -15.59 17.96 18.78
CA PRO A 23 -16.58 18.61 17.94
C PRO A 23 -17.99 18.01 18.14
N SER A 24 -19.00 18.81 17.98
CA SER A 24 -20.42 18.44 18.17
C SER A 24 -20.91 17.30 17.25
N TRP A 25 -20.16 17.05 16.18
CA TRP A 25 -20.37 15.91 15.27
C TRP A 25 -19.58 14.65 15.67
N GLY A 26 -18.75 14.70 16.71
CA GLY A 26 -18.13 13.51 17.29
C GLY A 26 -19.21 12.64 17.93
N VAL A 27 -19.39 11.41 17.44
CA VAL A 27 -20.38 10.46 17.96
C VAL A 27 -20.03 10.14 19.41
N LYS A 28 -20.65 10.85 20.35
CA LYS A 28 -20.49 10.65 21.81
C LYS A 28 -21.47 9.66 22.42
N LYS A 29 -22.41 9.14 21.64
CA LYS A 29 -23.30 8.08 22.08
C LYS A 29 -23.13 6.85 21.19
N LYS A 30 -22.92 5.67 21.80
CA LYS A 30 -23.38 4.43 21.19
C LYS A 30 -24.82 4.70 20.73
N ILE A 31 -25.10 4.48 19.47
CA ILE A 31 -26.46 4.49 18.97
C ILE A 31 -27.17 3.41 19.77
N ASP A 32 -28.00 3.83 20.74
CA ASP A 32 -28.80 2.91 21.52
C ASP A 32 -29.95 2.48 20.63
N ILE A 33 -29.79 1.30 20.04
CA ILE A 33 -30.75 0.73 19.10
C ILE A 33 -32.10 0.53 19.79
N ASP A 34 -32.11 0.18 21.08
CA ASP A 34 -33.31 -0.03 21.85
C ASP A 34 -34.08 1.30 22.09
N GLU A 35 -33.37 2.44 22.21
CA GLU A 35 -33.98 3.77 22.28
C GLU A 35 -34.58 4.22 20.95
N ILE A 36 -33.93 3.84 19.83
CA ILE A 36 -34.47 4.10 18.48
C ILE A 36 -35.68 3.24 18.22
N GLU A 37 -35.65 1.97 18.59
CA GLU A 37 -36.82 1.06 18.47
C GLU A 37 -37.99 1.54 19.26
N LYS A 38 -37.80 2.03 20.50
CA LYS A 38 -38.86 2.64 21.30
C LYS A 38 -39.46 3.91 20.67
N ARG A 39 -38.64 4.81 20.13
CA ARG A 39 -39.12 6.00 19.43
C ARG A 39 -39.92 5.66 18.17
N ILE A 40 -39.49 4.65 17.45
CA ILE A 40 -40.20 4.14 16.28
C ILE A 40 -41.55 3.56 16.68
N GLU A 41 -41.65 2.78 17.80
CA GLU A 41 -42.89 2.27 18.29
C GLU A 41 -43.85 3.36 18.80
N GLU A 42 -43.33 4.47 19.34
CA GLU A 42 -44.13 5.62 19.77
C GLU A 42 -44.63 6.48 18.61
N GLU A 43 -43.87 6.61 17.54
CA GLU A 43 -44.32 7.28 16.31
C GLU A 43 -45.30 6.45 15.50
N ASP A 44 -45.14 5.12 15.43
CA ASP A 44 -46.13 4.21 14.83
C ASP A 44 -47.50 4.26 15.52
N LYS A 45 -47.53 4.41 16.86
CA LYS A 45 -48.77 4.60 17.62
C LYS A 45 -49.46 5.93 17.30
N LYS A 46 -48.71 6.96 16.87
CA LYS A 46 -49.26 8.25 16.47
C LYS A 46 -49.79 8.25 15.02
N LEU A 47 -49.18 7.45 14.13
CA LEU A 47 -49.56 7.33 12.73
C LEU A 47 -50.74 6.36 12.48
N SER A 48 -51.01 5.45 13.41
CA SER A 48 -52.09 4.46 13.26
C SER A 48 -53.53 5.04 13.37
N ASN A 49 -53.67 6.35 13.63
CA ASN A 49 -54.97 7.03 13.72
C ASN A 49 -55.40 7.77 12.45
N GLY A 50 -54.76 7.58 11.30
CA GLY A 50 -55.08 8.22 10.01
C GLY A 50 -55.43 7.18 8.95
N SER A 51 -56.64 7.27 8.45
CA SER A 51 -57.40 6.58 7.38
C SER A 51 -56.64 5.81 6.26
N ASP A 52 -57.22 4.66 5.97
CA ASP A 52 -57.20 3.65 4.91
C ASP A 52 -56.59 3.97 3.54
N ASP A 53 -56.03 2.91 2.99
CA ASP A 53 -55.59 2.60 1.62
C ASP A 53 -54.11 2.89 1.31
N THR A 54 -53.34 1.97 1.64
CA THR A 54 -52.00 1.43 1.25
C THR A 54 -51.21 1.04 2.47
N LYS A 55 -51.59 -0.01 3.15
CA LYS A 55 -50.77 -0.62 4.22
C LYS A 55 -49.56 -1.34 3.63
N VAL A 56 -48.58 -0.61 3.13
CA VAL A 56 -47.18 -1.07 3.26
C VAL A 56 -46.93 -1.12 4.76
N ASN A 57 -46.67 -2.30 5.30
CA ASN A 57 -46.49 -2.49 6.74
C ASN A 57 -45.31 -1.60 7.19
N SER A 58 -45.56 -0.53 7.90
CA SER A 58 -44.55 0.47 8.31
C SER A 58 -43.38 -0.20 9.03
N LYS A 59 -43.64 -1.29 9.77
CA LYS A 59 -42.62 -2.11 10.44
C LYS A 59 -41.67 -2.81 9.48
N ASP A 60 -42.16 -3.33 8.37
CA ASP A 60 -41.33 -4.01 7.36
C ASP A 60 -40.45 -3.00 6.59
N LEU A 61 -40.98 -1.80 6.35
CA LEU A 61 -40.22 -0.71 5.72
C LEU A 61 -39.08 -0.23 6.63
N ILE A 62 -39.35 -0.03 7.93
CA ILE A 62 -38.37 0.37 8.93
C ILE A 62 -37.29 -0.71 9.08
N LYS A 63 -37.68 -1.99 9.19
CA LYS A 63 -36.75 -3.13 9.25
C LYS A 63 -35.84 -3.17 8.01
N SER A 64 -36.43 -2.98 6.82
CA SER A 64 -35.68 -2.95 5.56
C SER A 64 -34.65 -1.82 5.52
N ASN A 65 -35.06 -0.61 5.87
CA ASN A 65 -34.17 0.56 5.93
C ASN A 65 -33.04 0.35 6.95
N LEU A 66 -33.35 -0.17 8.13
CA LEU A 66 -32.37 -0.45 9.16
C LEU A 66 -31.34 -1.49 8.70
N ASN A 67 -31.78 -2.56 8.02
CA ASN A 67 -30.87 -3.57 7.48
C ASN A 67 -29.95 -2.99 6.39
N SER A 68 -30.45 -2.07 5.55
CA SER A 68 -29.63 -1.36 4.56
C SER A 68 -28.54 -0.51 5.22
N ILE A 69 -28.88 0.26 6.23
CA ILE A 69 -27.93 1.08 7.01
C ILE A 69 -26.87 0.20 7.67
N ARG A 70 -27.28 -0.91 8.31
CA ARG A 70 -26.37 -1.88 8.93
C ARG A 70 -25.42 -2.52 7.94
N ALA A 71 -25.92 -2.91 6.77
CA ALA A 71 -25.10 -3.51 5.71
C ALA A 71 -24.08 -2.52 5.17
N VAL A 72 -24.47 -1.26 4.93
CA VAL A 72 -23.55 -0.20 4.48
C VAL A 72 -22.48 0.09 5.55
N ALA A 73 -22.85 0.08 6.84
CA ALA A 73 -21.89 0.25 7.92
C ALA A 73 -20.86 -0.89 7.97
N LEU A 74 -21.29 -2.15 7.83
CA LEU A 74 -20.40 -3.32 7.72
C LEU A 74 -19.46 -3.22 6.53
N ILE A 75 -19.98 -2.88 5.33
CA ILE A 75 -19.18 -2.69 4.12
C ILE A 75 -18.11 -1.61 4.35
N ARG A 76 -18.49 -0.49 4.98
CA ARG A 76 -17.57 0.59 5.31
C ARG A 76 -16.47 0.15 6.28
N ALA A 77 -16.79 -0.66 7.28
CA ALA A 77 -15.80 -1.20 8.21
C ALA A 77 -14.74 -2.06 7.51
N TYR A 78 -15.15 -2.93 6.58
CA TYR A 78 -14.21 -3.72 5.78
C TYR A 78 -13.34 -2.85 4.86
N ARG A 79 -13.89 -1.82 4.21
CA ARG A 79 -13.13 -0.87 3.40
C ARG A 79 -12.06 -0.14 4.23
N GLN A 80 -12.34 0.10 5.50
CA GLN A 80 -11.47 0.83 6.41
C GLN A 80 -10.47 -0.06 7.15
N ARG A 81 -10.85 -1.28 7.54
CA ARG A 81 -10.08 -2.14 8.45
C ARG A 81 -9.92 -3.59 7.99
N GLY A 82 -10.46 -3.96 6.83
CA GLY A 82 -10.35 -5.32 6.30
C GLY A 82 -8.90 -5.78 6.10
N HIS A 83 -7.98 -4.84 5.82
CA HIS A 83 -6.55 -5.12 5.71
C HIS A 83 -5.95 -5.77 6.96
N LEU A 84 -6.53 -5.55 8.15
CA LEU A 84 -6.06 -6.17 9.40
C LEU A 84 -6.38 -7.67 9.48
N LEU A 85 -7.33 -8.16 8.66
CA LEU A 85 -7.66 -9.59 8.52
C LEU A 85 -7.07 -10.20 7.25
N ALA A 86 -6.35 -9.42 6.44
CA ALA A 86 -5.75 -9.91 5.20
C ALA A 86 -4.64 -10.95 5.50
N LYS A 87 -4.51 -11.92 4.61
CA LYS A 87 -3.53 -13.02 4.72
C LYS A 87 -2.17 -12.57 4.20
N LEU A 88 -1.53 -11.68 4.94
CA LEU A 88 -0.33 -10.97 4.50
C LEU A 88 0.98 -11.68 4.87
N ASP A 89 1.01 -12.41 5.99
CA ASP A 89 2.25 -13.04 6.46
C ASP A 89 2.47 -14.41 5.82
N PRO A 90 3.52 -14.58 4.98
CA PRO A 90 3.83 -15.84 4.35
C PRO A 90 4.22 -16.94 5.35
N LEU A 91 4.72 -16.58 6.53
CA LEU A 91 5.12 -17.53 7.57
C LEU A 91 3.98 -17.88 8.54
N GLY A 92 2.84 -17.17 8.47
CA GLY A 92 1.70 -17.41 9.35
C GLY A 92 1.98 -17.13 10.84
N MET A 93 2.97 -16.31 11.14
CA MET A 93 3.39 -15.98 12.52
C MET A 93 2.64 -14.77 13.09
N MET A 94 2.04 -13.92 12.22
CA MET A 94 1.23 -12.80 12.66
C MET A 94 -0.09 -13.30 13.26
N LYS A 95 -0.36 -12.85 14.49
CA LYS A 95 -1.64 -13.12 15.13
C LYS A 95 -2.66 -12.10 14.64
N THR A 96 -3.76 -12.58 14.09
CA THR A 96 -4.94 -11.76 13.78
C THR A 96 -5.75 -11.57 15.05
N GLU A 97 -6.03 -10.33 15.41
CA GLU A 97 -6.94 -10.01 16.52
C GLU A 97 -8.38 -10.12 16.03
N TYR A 98 -9.28 -10.51 16.95
CA TYR A 98 -10.71 -10.49 16.68
C TYR A 98 -11.20 -9.04 16.68
N LEU A 99 -11.80 -8.61 15.57
CA LEU A 99 -12.33 -7.26 15.41
C LEU A 99 -13.85 -7.32 15.30
N ASP A 100 -14.52 -6.96 16.39
CA ASP A 100 -15.99 -7.00 16.51
C ASP A 100 -16.70 -6.34 15.32
N GLU A 101 -16.21 -5.18 14.90
CA GLU A 101 -16.78 -4.37 13.82
C GLU A 101 -16.69 -5.01 12.43
N LEU A 102 -15.94 -6.09 12.24
CA LEU A 102 -15.89 -6.86 10.98
C LEU A 102 -16.84 -8.08 11.03
N HIS A 103 -17.65 -8.18 12.08
CA HIS A 103 -18.65 -9.23 12.23
C HIS A 103 -20.08 -8.67 12.14
N PRO A 104 -20.98 -9.32 11.37
CA PRO A 104 -22.36 -8.83 11.18
C PRO A 104 -23.15 -8.71 12.48
N GLU A 105 -22.84 -9.54 13.46
CA GLU A 105 -23.50 -9.54 14.77
C GLU A 105 -23.30 -8.21 15.51
N TYR A 106 -22.18 -7.55 15.30
CA TYR A 106 -21.89 -6.22 15.85
C TYR A 106 -22.91 -5.16 15.39
N TYR A 107 -23.43 -5.33 14.16
CA TYR A 107 -24.45 -4.47 13.56
C TYR A 107 -25.88 -4.97 13.83
N GLY A 108 -26.05 -6.02 14.64
CA GLY A 108 -27.35 -6.59 15.01
C GLY A 108 -27.92 -7.54 13.97
N PHE A 109 -27.15 -8.04 13.02
CA PHE A 109 -27.57 -9.16 12.18
C PHE A 109 -27.50 -10.47 12.95
N LYS A 110 -28.54 -11.28 12.84
CA LYS A 110 -28.58 -12.64 13.40
C LYS A 110 -28.37 -13.66 12.29
N LYS A 111 -27.75 -14.79 12.58
CA LYS A 111 -27.44 -15.83 11.58
C LYS A 111 -28.66 -16.31 10.79
N GLU A 112 -29.84 -16.29 11.43
CA GLU A 112 -31.11 -16.65 10.82
C GLU A 112 -31.49 -15.72 9.65
N ASN A 113 -31.06 -14.45 9.71
CA ASN A 113 -31.39 -13.41 8.73
C ASN A 113 -30.32 -13.25 7.62
N TYR A 114 -29.25 -14.06 7.63
CA TYR A 114 -28.14 -13.92 6.66
C TYR A 114 -28.53 -14.14 5.20
N ASN A 115 -29.65 -14.77 4.92
CA ASN A 115 -30.18 -15.02 3.57
C ASN A 115 -31.29 -14.02 3.17
N GLU A 116 -31.67 -13.08 4.04
CA GLU A 116 -32.66 -12.03 3.71
C GLU A 116 -32.03 -11.06 2.72
N LYS A 117 -32.79 -10.65 1.70
CA LYS A 117 -32.35 -9.66 0.70
C LYS A 117 -32.35 -8.26 1.33
N ILE A 118 -31.27 -7.55 1.13
CA ILE A 118 -31.05 -6.19 1.63
C ILE A 118 -30.82 -5.29 0.43
N TYR A 119 -31.45 -4.12 0.40
CA TYR A 119 -31.24 -3.09 -0.60
C TYR A 119 -29.95 -2.32 -0.33
N LEU A 120 -29.06 -2.18 -1.33
CA LEU A 120 -27.74 -1.59 -1.18
C LEU A 120 -27.51 -0.36 -2.06
N ASP A 121 -28.43 0.00 -2.94
CA ASP A 121 -28.30 1.15 -3.85
C ASP A 121 -26.99 1.18 -4.65
N GLY A 122 -26.51 0.01 -5.09
CA GLY A 122 -25.28 -0.08 -5.87
C GLY A 122 -23.95 0.04 -5.08
N VAL A 123 -23.98 0.05 -3.76
CA VAL A 123 -22.79 0.29 -2.89
C VAL A 123 -21.63 -0.69 -3.16
N ILE A 124 -21.93 -1.92 -3.57
CA ILE A 124 -20.95 -2.94 -4.01
C ILE A 124 -21.24 -3.41 -5.44
N ASN A 125 -21.66 -2.50 -6.30
CA ASN A 125 -22.11 -2.76 -7.67
C ASN A 125 -23.32 -3.74 -7.75
N LYS A 126 -24.09 -3.85 -6.67
CA LYS A 126 -25.33 -4.66 -6.58
C LYS A 126 -26.45 -3.82 -5.99
N GLU A 127 -27.62 -3.90 -6.58
CA GLU A 127 -28.83 -3.23 -6.06
C GLU A 127 -29.34 -3.92 -4.79
N HIS A 128 -29.32 -5.24 -4.77
CA HIS A 128 -29.68 -6.08 -3.64
C HIS A 128 -28.64 -7.16 -3.39
N SER A 129 -28.43 -7.51 -2.11
CA SER A 129 -27.58 -8.63 -1.72
C SER A 129 -28.01 -9.19 -0.37
N THR A 130 -27.51 -10.34 -0.01
CA THR A 130 -27.69 -10.95 1.32
C THR A 130 -26.46 -10.71 2.18
N VAL A 131 -26.57 -10.77 3.52
CA VAL A 131 -25.42 -10.68 4.42
C VAL A 131 -24.34 -11.69 4.07
N LYS A 132 -24.73 -12.90 3.68
CA LYS A 132 -23.82 -13.97 3.29
C LYS A 132 -23.03 -13.62 2.02
N GLU A 133 -23.68 -13.05 1.02
CA GLU A 133 -23.03 -12.62 -0.23
C GLU A 133 -22.12 -11.39 0.02
N ILE A 134 -22.57 -10.44 0.85
CA ILE A 134 -21.77 -9.27 1.27
C ILE A 134 -20.49 -9.74 1.94
N LEU A 135 -20.58 -10.64 2.92
CA LEU A 135 -19.39 -11.18 3.60
C LEU A 135 -18.47 -11.94 2.66
N SER A 136 -19.02 -12.74 1.74
CA SER A 136 -18.21 -13.45 0.75
C SER A 136 -17.42 -12.48 -0.13
N PHE A 137 -18.09 -11.42 -0.62
CA PHE A 137 -17.46 -10.35 -1.40
C PHE A 137 -16.39 -9.62 -0.60
N LEU A 138 -16.71 -9.17 0.63
CA LEU A 138 -15.81 -8.39 1.47
C LEU A 138 -14.57 -9.18 1.88
N ASN A 139 -14.73 -10.44 2.30
CA ASN A 139 -13.61 -11.30 2.66
C ASN A 139 -12.70 -11.58 1.46
N LYS A 140 -13.28 -11.85 0.27
CA LYS A 140 -12.51 -12.08 -0.95
C LYS A 140 -11.72 -10.85 -1.36
N THR A 141 -12.33 -9.67 -1.27
CA THR A 141 -11.73 -8.40 -1.72
C THR A 141 -10.72 -7.85 -0.72
N TYR A 142 -11.04 -7.82 0.57
CA TYR A 142 -10.28 -7.09 1.58
C TYR A 142 -9.46 -7.96 2.54
N CYS A 143 -9.75 -9.27 2.62
CA CYS A 143 -9.07 -10.20 3.53
C CYS A 143 -8.30 -11.28 2.77
N GLY A 144 -8.03 -11.08 1.49
CA GLY A 144 -7.22 -11.96 0.63
C GLY A 144 -5.71 -11.73 0.84
N PRO A 145 -4.88 -12.03 -0.18
CA PRO A 145 -3.44 -11.83 -0.13
C PRO A 145 -3.01 -10.36 -0.23
N ILE A 146 -3.96 -9.43 -0.45
CA ILE A 146 -3.72 -7.98 -0.50
C ILE A 146 -4.62 -7.29 0.52
N GLY A 147 -4.01 -6.45 1.37
CA GLY A 147 -4.68 -5.51 2.26
C GLY A 147 -4.59 -4.09 1.69
N TYR A 148 -5.69 -3.37 1.71
CA TYR A 148 -5.79 -2.05 1.10
C TYR A 148 -6.05 -0.99 2.15
N GLU A 149 -5.21 0.04 2.22
CA GLU A 149 -5.44 1.24 3.01
C GLU A 149 -5.57 2.45 2.09
N TYR A 150 -6.80 2.96 1.94
CA TYR A 150 -7.12 4.11 1.09
C TYR A 150 -8.22 5.01 1.67
N MET A 151 -8.88 4.57 2.74
CA MET A 151 -9.99 5.32 3.32
C MET A 151 -9.55 6.59 4.05
N HIS A 152 -8.26 6.74 4.36
CA HIS A 152 -7.66 7.95 4.93
C HIS A 152 -7.45 9.06 3.89
N ILE A 153 -7.51 8.76 2.59
CA ILE A 153 -7.32 9.73 1.51
C ILE A 153 -8.43 10.78 1.55
N SER A 154 -8.06 12.05 1.65
CA SER A 154 -9.02 13.16 1.75
C SER A 154 -9.74 13.42 0.42
N ASN A 155 -9.04 13.25 -0.72
CA ASN A 155 -9.61 13.48 -2.05
C ASN A 155 -10.64 12.41 -2.43
N PRO A 156 -11.93 12.79 -2.62
CA PRO A 156 -12.99 11.81 -2.90
C PRO A 156 -12.85 11.15 -4.28
N THR A 157 -12.24 11.81 -5.25
CA THR A 157 -12.04 11.28 -6.60
C THR A 157 -10.99 10.18 -6.60
N GLU A 158 -9.86 10.39 -5.91
CA GLU A 158 -8.80 9.40 -5.73
C GLU A 158 -9.33 8.18 -4.96
N ARG A 159 -10.03 8.43 -3.85
CA ARG A 159 -10.64 7.38 -3.02
C ARG A 159 -11.69 6.58 -3.79
N LYS A 160 -12.53 7.25 -4.59
CA LYS A 160 -13.53 6.58 -5.44
C LYS A 160 -12.85 5.71 -6.49
N TRP A 161 -11.83 6.21 -7.16
CA TRP A 161 -11.12 5.45 -8.19
C TRP A 161 -10.47 4.19 -7.61
N LEU A 162 -9.80 4.30 -6.44
CA LEU A 162 -9.21 3.14 -5.77
C LEU A 162 -10.27 2.12 -5.40
N ARG A 163 -11.37 2.56 -4.78
CA ARG A 163 -12.48 1.67 -4.45
C ARG A 163 -13.00 0.94 -5.69
N ASP A 164 -13.32 1.69 -6.72
CA ASP A 164 -13.87 1.12 -7.96
C ASP A 164 -12.85 0.15 -8.59
N ARG A 165 -11.54 0.45 -8.53
CA ARG A 165 -10.47 -0.40 -9.05
C ARG A 165 -10.26 -1.68 -8.22
N ILE A 166 -10.43 -1.61 -6.91
CA ILE A 166 -10.30 -2.74 -5.98
C ILE A 166 -11.54 -3.65 -6.05
N GLU A 167 -12.74 -3.06 -6.14
CA GLU A 167 -14.01 -3.77 -6.08
C GLU A 167 -14.56 -4.21 -7.44
N GLN A 168 -13.93 -3.78 -8.55
CA GLN A 168 -14.47 -3.92 -9.90
C GLN A 168 -14.54 -5.34 -10.41
N ASP A 169 -13.73 -6.28 -9.89
CA ASP A 169 -13.71 -7.60 -10.50
C ASP A 169 -13.29 -8.72 -9.54
N GLU A 170 -14.20 -9.65 -9.34
CA GLU A 170 -13.90 -10.90 -8.61
C GLU A 170 -12.78 -11.73 -9.26
N ASN A 171 -12.44 -11.44 -10.52
CA ASN A 171 -11.43 -12.12 -11.32
C ASN A 171 -10.18 -11.28 -11.61
N SER A 172 -10.02 -10.15 -10.96
CA SER A 172 -8.93 -9.18 -11.24
C SER A 172 -7.50 -9.72 -11.05
N LEU A 173 -7.33 -10.78 -10.26
CA LEU A 173 -6.05 -11.50 -10.08
C LEU A 173 -5.78 -12.57 -11.15
N GLN A 174 -6.61 -12.68 -12.20
CA GLN A 174 -6.36 -13.64 -13.25
C GLN A 174 -5.34 -13.10 -14.25
N PHE A 175 -4.23 -13.79 -14.33
CA PHE A 175 -3.23 -13.58 -15.38
C PHE A 175 -3.42 -14.60 -16.50
N THR A 176 -3.10 -14.18 -17.73
CA THR A 176 -2.98 -15.11 -18.85
C THR A 176 -1.87 -16.12 -18.58
N LYS A 177 -1.90 -17.27 -19.26
CA LYS A 177 -0.83 -18.27 -19.16
C LYS A 177 0.55 -17.66 -19.39
N ASN A 178 0.70 -16.85 -20.44
CA ASN A 178 1.97 -16.16 -20.76
C ASN A 178 2.36 -15.17 -19.63
N GLY A 179 1.41 -14.50 -19.00
CA GLY A 179 1.67 -13.63 -17.85
C GLY A 179 2.21 -14.39 -16.65
N LYS A 180 1.62 -15.55 -16.33
CA LYS A 180 2.10 -16.44 -15.26
C LYS A 180 3.48 -17.00 -15.55
N GLU A 181 3.73 -17.44 -16.78
CA GLU A 181 5.05 -17.90 -17.22
C GLU A 181 6.11 -16.80 -17.13
N ALA A 182 5.77 -15.56 -17.49
CA ALA A 182 6.67 -14.43 -17.34
C ALA A 182 7.04 -14.14 -15.88
N ILE A 183 6.04 -14.18 -14.97
CA ILE A 183 6.26 -14.04 -13.51
C ILE A 183 7.17 -15.17 -13.00
N LEU A 184 6.84 -16.42 -13.33
CA LEU A 184 7.60 -17.59 -12.92
C LEU A 184 9.07 -17.52 -13.41
N ASN A 185 9.29 -17.15 -14.66
CA ASN A 185 10.63 -16.97 -15.23
C ASN A 185 11.46 -15.95 -14.44
N LYS A 186 10.84 -14.83 -14.03
CA LYS A 186 11.54 -13.82 -13.22
C LYS A 186 11.84 -14.30 -11.82
N LEU A 187 10.96 -15.09 -11.21
CA LEU A 187 11.21 -15.72 -9.91
C LEU A 187 12.37 -16.73 -9.99
N ILE A 188 12.38 -17.58 -11.02
CA ILE A 188 13.46 -18.56 -11.24
C ILE A 188 14.80 -17.84 -11.43
N GLN A 189 14.83 -16.73 -12.20
CA GLN A 189 16.04 -15.93 -12.39
C GLN A 189 16.50 -15.32 -11.07
N ALA A 190 15.58 -14.75 -10.28
CA ALA A 190 15.90 -14.11 -9.01
C ALA A 190 16.44 -15.11 -7.99
N GLU A 191 15.71 -16.20 -7.75
CA GLU A 191 16.12 -17.25 -6.80
C GLU A 191 17.38 -17.98 -7.26
N GLY A 192 17.48 -18.31 -8.54
CA GLY A 192 18.65 -18.98 -9.11
C GLY A 192 19.94 -18.15 -8.97
N PHE A 193 19.83 -16.82 -9.12
CA PHE A 193 20.96 -15.92 -8.90
C PHE A 193 21.39 -15.89 -7.43
N GLU A 194 20.45 -15.76 -6.49
CA GLU A 194 20.76 -15.78 -5.05
C GLU A 194 21.38 -17.12 -4.61
N LYS A 195 20.81 -18.25 -5.05
CA LYS A 195 21.35 -19.58 -4.77
C LYS A 195 22.77 -19.77 -5.33
N PHE A 196 23.03 -19.29 -6.53
CA PHE A 196 24.35 -19.33 -7.12
C PHE A 196 25.37 -18.54 -6.29
N LEU A 197 25.02 -17.30 -5.90
CA LEU A 197 25.88 -16.47 -5.07
C LEU A 197 26.11 -17.10 -3.69
N HIS A 198 25.08 -17.68 -3.10
CA HIS A 198 25.19 -18.36 -1.81
C HIS A 198 26.16 -19.53 -1.84
N THR A 199 26.11 -20.31 -2.92
CA THR A 199 26.99 -21.49 -3.10
C THR A 199 28.42 -21.10 -3.47
N LYS A 200 28.59 -20.11 -4.34
CA LYS A 200 29.90 -19.75 -4.91
C LYS A 200 30.69 -18.80 -4.03
N TYR A 201 30.05 -17.91 -3.32
CA TYR A 201 30.69 -16.84 -2.54
C TYR A 201 30.29 -16.92 -1.05
N VAL A 202 30.62 -18.08 -0.46
CA VAL A 202 30.38 -18.34 0.98
C VAL A 202 31.10 -17.31 1.84
N GLY A 203 30.45 -16.83 2.89
CA GLY A 203 31.04 -15.85 3.83
C GLY A 203 31.24 -14.45 3.25
N THR A 204 30.77 -14.17 2.04
CA THR A 204 30.85 -12.83 1.45
C THR A 204 29.53 -12.08 1.63
N LYS A 205 29.62 -10.84 2.09
CA LYS A 205 28.43 -9.95 2.22
C LYS A 205 27.75 -9.75 0.86
N ARG A 206 26.47 -10.10 0.80
CA ARG A 206 25.65 -10.01 -0.43
C ARG A 206 24.38 -9.19 -0.23
N PHE A 207 23.82 -9.20 0.97
CA PHE A 207 22.51 -8.63 1.30
C PHE A 207 21.41 -9.14 0.36
N GLY A 208 21.28 -10.46 0.31
CA GLY A 208 20.40 -11.16 -0.63
C GLY A 208 18.92 -10.77 -0.50
N LEU A 209 18.19 -11.01 -1.58
CA LEU A 209 16.75 -10.79 -1.67
C LEU A 209 15.94 -12.00 -1.18
N ASP A 210 16.61 -13.06 -0.75
CA ASP A 210 15.98 -14.33 -0.36
C ASP A 210 14.78 -14.15 0.57
N GLY A 211 13.63 -14.63 0.11
CA GLY A 211 12.32 -14.47 0.77
C GLY A 211 11.52 -13.27 0.29
N GLY A 212 12.06 -12.42 -0.61
CA GLY A 212 11.41 -11.26 -1.20
C GLY A 212 11.53 -11.23 -2.73
N GLU A 213 11.72 -12.36 -3.38
CA GLU A 213 12.00 -12.50 -4.82
C GLU A 213 10.88 -11.90 -5.70
N SER A 214 9.66 -11.81 -5.19
CA SER A 214 8.51 -11.19 -5.88
C SER A 214 8.72 -9.70 -6.21
N LEU A 215 9.70 -9.04 -5.59
CA LEU A 215 10.11 -7.68 -5.97
C LEU A 215 10.56 -7.60 -7.44
N ILE A 216 11.22 -8.65 -7.96
CA ILE A 216 11.77 -8.63 -9.34
C ILE A 216 10.66 -8.60 -10.40
N PRO A 217 9.66 -9.49 -10.41
CA PRO A 217 8.52 -9.35 -11.32
C PRO A 217 7.69 -8.09 -11.06
N ALA A 218 7.64 -7.56 -9.83
CA ALA A 218 6.98 -6.29 -9.53
C ALA A 218 7.65 -5.11 -10.25
N LEU A 219 8.97 -4.99 -10.19
CA LEU A 219 9.71 -3.95 -10.90
C LEU A 219 9.55 -4.07 -12.42
N GLU A 220 9.59 -5.29 -12.96
CA GLU A 220 9.33 -5.53 -14.38
C GLU A 220 7.92 -5.09 -14.80
N GLN A 221 6.92 -5.25 -13.93
CA GLN A 221 5.57 -4.78 -14.20
C GLN A 221 5.50 -3.25 -14.33
N ILE A 222 6.19 -2.50 -13.46
CA ILE A 222 6.25 -1.02 -13.58
C ILE A 222 6.94 -0.64 -14.89
N ILE A 223 8.11 -1.22 -15.17
CA ILE A 223 8.89 -0.91 -16.38
C ILE A 223 8.06 -1.22 -17.64
N LYS A 224 7.28 -2.30 -17.62
CA LYS A 224 6.36 -2.65 -18.70
C LYS A 224 5.28 -1.59 -18.89
N ILE A 225 4.59 -1.18 -17.82
CA ILE A 225 3.52 -0.16 -17.89
C ILE A 225 4.12 1.17 -18.33
N ALA A 226 5.26 1.56 -17.77
CA ALA A 226 5.99 2.77 -18.16
C ALA A 226 6.39 2.72 -19.65
N GLY A 227 6.90 1.57 -20.12
CA GLY A 227 7.26 1.36 -21.52
C GLY A 227 6.07 1.40 -22.49
N GLN A 228 4.87 1.04 -22.02
CA GLN A 228 3.62 1.11 -22.78
C GLN A 228 2.94 2.49 -22.68
N SER A 229 3.48 3.40 -21.89
CA SER A 229 3.04 4.79 -21.73
C SER A 229 4.00 5.74 -22.48
N GLU A 230 3.86 7.04 -22.21
CA GLU A 230 4.78 8.07 -22.75
C GLU A 230 6.09 8.20 -21.94
N ALA A 231 6.32 7.35 -20.95
CA ALA A 231 7.51 7.43 -20.12
C ALA A 231 8.79 7.21 -20.94
N LYS A 232 9.82 7.97 -20.58
CA LYS A 232 11.16 7.92 -21.21
C LYS A 232 12.19 7.36 -20.25
N GLU A 233 12.02 7.61 -18.95
CA GLU A 233 12.96 7.16 -17.93
C GLU A 233 12.25 6.62 -16.68
N VAL A 234 12.87 5.61 -16.06
CA VAL A 234 12.58 5.16 -14.70
C VAL A 234 13.83 5.32 -13.87
N LYS A 235 13.73 6.05 -12.76
CA LYS A 235 14.83 6.24 -11.81
C LYS A 235 14.58 5.44 -10.57
N ILE A 236 15.51 4.55 -10.20
CA ILE A 236 15.38 3.66 -9.05
C ILE A 236 16.39 4.09 -7.99
N GLY A 237 15.91 4.21 -6.75
CA GLY A 237 16.73 4.29 -5.54
C GLY A 237 16.46 3.12 -4.64
N MET A 238 17.50 2.55 -4.06
CA MET A 238 17.36 1.44 -3.10
C MET A 238 18.58 1.32 -2.20
N SER A 239 18.38 0.70 -1.05
CA SER A 239 19.46 0.28 -0.16
C SER A 239 20.19 -0.98 -0.71
N HIS A 240 20.97 -1.63 0.14
CA HIS A 240 21.76 -2.80 -0.22
C HIS A 240 20.94 -4.08 -0.45
N ARG A 241 19.80 -4.25 0.24
CA ARG A 241 19.04 -5.52 0.18
C ARG A 241 18.44 -5.77 -1.21
N GLY A 242 18.83 -6.90 -1.82
CA GLY A 242 18.39 -7.27 -3.15
C GLY A 242 19.01 -6.48 -4.29
N ARG A 243 19.97 -5.56 -3.99
CA ARG A 243 20.56 -4.67 -5.01
C ARG A 243 21.27 -5.44 -6.10
N LEU A 244 22.04 -6.48 -5.76
CA LEU A 244 22.73 -7.31 -6.76
C LEU A 244 21.72 -8.03 -7.69
N ASN A 245 20.60 -8.46 -7.15
CA ASN A 245 19.53 -9.08 -7.92
C ASN A 245 18.86 -8.08 -8.87
N VAL A 246 18.57 -6.87 -8.41
CA VAL A 246 18.03 -5.78 -9.24
C VAL A 246 19.03 -5.41 -10.36
N LEU A 247 20.32 -5.29 -10.04
CA LEU A 247 21.37 -5.05 -11.04
C LEU A 247 21.38 -6.12 -12.14
N ALA A 248 21.30 -7.41 -11.74
CA ALA A 248 21.32 -8.53 -12.68
C ALA A 248 20.01 -8.67 -13.48
N ASN A 249 18.87 -8.79 -12.79
CA ASN A 249 17.62 -9.26 -13.37
C ASN A 249 16.66 -8.14 -13.81
N VAL A 250 16.90 -6.90 -13.39
CA VAL A 250 16.13 -5.71 -13.82
C VAL A 250 16.97 -4.81 -14.72
N LEU A 251 18.18 -4.40 -14.29
CA LEU A 251 19.09 -3.55 -15.06
C LEU A 251 19.90 -4.30 -16.13
N GLN A 252 19.81 -5.63 -16.15
CA GLN A 252 20.51 -6.49 -17.11
C GLN A 252 22.04 -6.31 -17.11
N LYS A 253 22.62 -5.95 -15.95
CA LYS A 253 24.07 -5.94 -15.76
C LYS A 253 24.59 -7.36 -15.95
N SER A 254 25.62 -7.55 -16.81
CA SER A 254 26.09 -8.91 -17.11
C SER A 254 26.61 -9.62 -15.86
N TYR A 255 26.27 -10.90 -15.73
CA TYR A 255 26.78 -11.75 -14.63
C TYR A 255 28.30 -11.77 -14.57
N LYS A 256 28.98 -11.81 -15.72
CA LYS A 256 30.45 -11.74 -15.79
C LYS A 256 30.99 -10.50 -15.07
N ARG A 257 30.37 -9.34 -15.27
CA ARG A 257 30.79 -8.10 -14.61
C ARG A 257 30.56 -8.15 -13.10
N ILE A 258 29.40 -8.66 -12.68
CA ILE A 258 29.09 -8.84 -11.26
C ILE A 258 30.06 -9.83 -10.59
N PHE A 259 30.38 -10.95 -11.25
CA PHE A 259 31.27 -11.95 -10.68
C PHE A 259 32.73 -11.47 -10.64
N ASN A 260 33.18 -10.67 -11.59
CA ASN A 260 34.51 -10.01 -11.53
C ASN A 260 34.59 -9.05 -10.31
N GLU A 261 33.52 -8.34 -9.99
CA GLU A 261 33.46 -7.49 -8.79
C GLU A 261 33.55 -8.32 -7.48
N PHE A 262 33.07 -9.56 -7.48
CA PHE A 262 33.28 -10.50 -6.38
C PHE A 262 34.72 -11.02 -6.30
N ALA A 263 35.37 -11.24 -7.44
CA ALA A 263 36.75 -11.73 -7.50
C ALA A 263 37.80 -10.66 -7.12
N GLY A 264 37.40 -9.41 -6.99
CA GLY A 264 38.32 -8.30 -6.72
C GLY A 264 39.06 -7.81 -7.96
N ASP A 265 38.79 -8.37 -9.14
CA ASP A 265 39.32 -7.93 -10.43
C ASP A 265 38.52 -6.73 -10.94
N VAL A 266 38.59 -5.61 -10.20
CA VAL A 266 38.18 -4.32 -10.73
C VAL A 266 39.31 -3.83 -11.64
N GLN A 267 39.39 -4.37 -12.84
CA GLN A 267 40.09 -3.65 -13.93
C GLN A 267 39.20 -2.44 -14.26
N THR A 268 39.49 -1.36 -13.57
CA THR A 268 38.99 -0.03 -13.86
C THR A 268 39.43 0.32 -15.26
N THR A 269 38.51 0.32 -16.21
CA THR A 269 38.68 1.04 -17.45
C THR A 269 38.80 2.53 -17.12
N GLY A 270 40.00 3.02 -16.82
CA GLY A 270 40.44 4.39 -17.00
C GLY A 270 39.87 5.51 -16.15
N GLU A 271 38.85 5.26 -15.34
CA GLU A 271 38.39 6.19 -14.30
C GLU A 271 38.76 5.59 -12.94
N GLU A 272 39.48 6.32 -12.12
CA GLU A 272 39.83 5.97 -10.76
C GLU A 272 38.52 5.79 -9.98
N GLY A 273 37.90 4.63 -10.10
CA GLY A 273 36.78 4.23 -9.29
C GLY A 273 37.27 4.12 -7.86
N ALA A 274 36.89 5.06 -6.99
CA ALA A 274 37.00 4.89 -5.56
C ALA A 274 36.54 3.48 -5.23
N GLY A 275 37.28 2.74 -4.39
CA GLY A 275 37.03 1.34 -4.03
C GLY A 275 35.73 1.12 -3.30
N ASP A 276 34.62 1.49 -3.94
CA ASP A 276 33.28 1.33 -3.39
C ASP A 276 32.83 -0.12 -3.47
N VAL A 277 32.00 -0.51 -2.50
CA VAL A 277 31.56 -1.89 -2.38
C VAL A 277 30.49 -2.22 -3.42
N LYS A 278 30.56 -3.42 -4.00
CA LYS A 278 29.70 -3.89 -5.10
C LYS A 278 28.19 -3.67 -4.89
N TYR A 279 27.72 -3.68 -3.64
CA TYR A 279 26.30 -3.46 -3.31
C TYR A 279 25.90 -1.99 -3.13
N HIS A 280 26.81 -1.04 -3.43
CA HIS A 280 26.52 0.40 -3.54
C HIS A 280 26.45 0.88 -4.99
N LEU A 281 27.03 0.12 -5.94
CA LEU A 281 27.13 0.52 -7.33
C LEU A 281 25.77 0.63 -8.00
N GLY A 282 25.64 1.64 -8.87
CA GLY A 282 24.53 1.84 -9.78
C GLY A 282 24.75 1.17 -11.13
N ALA A 283 23.75 1.26 -11.96
CA ALA A 283 23.81 0.89 -13.37
C ALA A 283 22.63 1.50 -14.12
N SER A 284 22.70 1.53 -15.44
CA SER A 284 21.56 1.85 -16.28
C SER A 284 21.52 0.97 -17.53
N SER A 285 20.31 0.82 -18.08
CA SER A 285 20.10 0.09 -19.34
C SER A 285 18.86 0.62 -20.05
N ASP A 286 18.87 0.46 -21.38
CA ASP A 286 17.71 0.79 -22.20
C ASP A 286 16.84 -0.46 -22.41
N ARG A 287 15.53 -0.30 -22.22
CA ARG A 287 14.54 -1.36 -22.39
C ARG A 287 13.59 -0.98 -23.52
N LYS A 288 13.30 -1.91 -24.41
CA LYS A 288 12.41 -1.69 -25.56
C LYS A 288 11.06 -2.38 -25.33
N PHE A 289 9.98 -1.64 -25.58
CA PHE A 289 8.60 -2.11 -25.48
C PHE A 289 7.78 -1.55 -26.64
N ASP A 290 7.25 -2.42 -27.51
CA ASP A 290 6.28 -2.08 -28.57
C ASP A 290 6.58 -0.75 -29.31
N GLY A 291 7.85 -0.52 -29.65
CA GLY A 291 8.29 0.69 -30.36
C GLY A 291 8.70 1.87 -29.47
N ASN A 292 8.51 1.78 -28.15
CA ASN A 292 9.07 2.75 -27.20
C ASN A 292 10.37 2.24 -26.59
N SER A 293 11.32 3.15 -26.34
CA SER A 293 12.55 2.86 -25.59
C SER A 293 12.51 3.63 -24.28
N ILE A 294 12.71 2.93 -23.17
CA ILE A 294 12.74 3.51 -21.84
C ILE A 294 14.11 3.31 -21.21
N HIS A 295 14.67 4.37 -20.68
CA HIS A 295 15.92 4.32 -19.92
C HIS A 295 15.65 3.98 -18.46
N VAL A 296 16.22 2.89 -17.96
CA VAL A 296 16.08 2.46 -16.55
C VAL A 296 17.42 2.66 -15.86
N GLY A 297 17.45 3.47 -14.82
CA GLY A 297 18.66 3.78 -14.08
C GLY A 297 18.51 3.53 -12.58
N LEU A 298 19.44 2.77 -12.00
CA LEU A 298 19.61 2.59 -10.56
C LEU A 298 20.72 3.53 -10.08
N THR A 299 20.37 4.42 -9.16
CA THR A 299 21.30 5.40 -8.58
C THR A 299 22.23 4.71 -7.59
N ASP A 300 23.52 5.09 -7.59
CA ASP A 300 24.47 4.68 -6.56
C ASP A 300 23.98 5.14 -5.19
N ASN A 301 24.31 4.39 -4.13
CA ASN A 301 23.92 4.77 -2.78
C ASN A 301 25.07 4.56 -1.77
N PRO A 302 25.14 5.34 -0.69
CA PRO A 302 26.04 5.07 0.43
C PRO A 302 25.45 4.00 1.35
N SER A 303 26.20 3.59 2.37
CA SER A 303 25.70 2.70 3.45
C SER A 303 24.64 3.36 4.34
N HIS A 304 24.48 4.68 4.27
CA HIS A 304 23.47 5.41 5.03
C HIS A 304 22.07 5.11 4.46
N LEU A 305 21.27 4.38 5.21
CA LEU A 305 19.94 3.98 4.80
C LEU A 305 19.07 5.22 4.52
N GLU A 306 18.31 5.16 3.42
CA GLU A 306 17.37 6.18 2.93
C GLU A 306 18.01 7.48 2.42
N ALA A 307 19.34 7.67 2.54
CA ALA A 307 20.03 8.88 2.04
C ALA A 307 19.90 9.05 0.51
N VAL A 308 19.69 7.96 -0.22
CA VAL A 308 19.49 7.98 -1.68
C VAL A 308 18.13 8.56 -2.10
N ASN A 309 17.13 8.57 -1.21
CA ASN A 309 15.77 9.00 -1.53
C ASN A 309 15.73 10.43 -2.09
N PRO A 310 16.18 11.47 -1.38
CA PRO A 310 16.18 12.83 -1.90
C PRO A 310 17.06 12.98 -3.16
N VAL A 311 18.12 12.18 -3.29
CA VAL A 311 18.97 12.18 -4.49
C VAL A 311 18.20 11.73 -5.74
N VAL A 312 17.48 10.61 -5.64
CA VAL A 312 16.65 10.09 -6.73
C VAL A 312 15.52 11.05 -7.08
N LEU A 313 14.87 11.64 -6.08
CA LEU A 313 13.81 12.64 -6.29
C LEU A 313 14.38 13.87 -7.00
N GLY A 314 15.54 14.38 -6.58
CA GLY A 314 16.23 15.51 -7.22
C GLY A 314 16.66 15.18 -8.66
N GLN A 315 17.24 13.99 -8.91
CA GLN A 315 17.58 13.52 -10.24
C GLN A 315 16.34 13.43 -11.15
N THR A 316 15.27 12.85 -10.63
CA THR A 316 13.99 12.75 -11.35
C THR A 316 13.47 14.13 -11.72
N ARG A 317 13.45 15.07 -10.77
CA ARG A 317 12.97 16.43 -10.99
C ARG A 317 13.82 17.17 -12.02
N GLY A 318 15.15 17.02 -11.96
CA GLY A 318 16.08 17.59 -12.95
C GLY A 318 15.86 17.01 -14.34
N LYS A 319 15.68 15.69 -14.47
CA LYS A 319 15.41 15.05 -15.76
C LYS A 319 14.04 15.45 -16.31
N GLN A 320 13.01 15.57 -15.49
CA GLN A 320 11.72 16.12 -15.90
C GLN A 320 11.84 17.53 -16.48
N PHE A 321 12.71 18.35 -15.91
CA PHE A 321 13.01 19.68 -16.44
C PHE A 321 13.64 19.60 -17.85
N PHE A 322 14.65 18.76 -18.05
CA PHE A 322 15.31 18.58 -19.35
C PHE A 322 14.41 17.95 -20.42
N HIS A 323 13.46 17.10 -20.02
CA HIS A 323 12.46 16.50 -20.93
C HIS A 323 11.23 17.38 -21.14
N GLU A 324 11.20 18.60 -20.60
CA GLU A 324 10.02 19.47 -20.62
C GLU A 324 8.75 18.74 -20.14
N ASP A 325 8.91 17.89 -19.13
CA ASP A 325 7.86 17.01 -18.59
C ASP A 325 6.99 17.77 -17.59
N LYS A 326 6.08 18.60 -18.11
CA LYS A 326 5.15 19.39 -17.28
C LYS A 326 4.17 18.50 -16.53
N GLU A 327 3.73 17.41 -17.15
CA GLU A 327 2.75 16.47 -16.61
C GLU A 327 3.37 15.43 -15.66
N ARG A 328 4.70 15.41 -15.47
CA ARG A 328 5.42 14.48 -14.59
C ARG A 328 5.23 12.99 -14.92
N ASN A 329 5.00 12.66 -16.18
CA ASN A 329 4.75 11.31 -16.66
C ASN A 329 5.88 10.71 -17.50
N LYS A 330 6.87 11.53 -17.93
CA LYS A 330 7.98 11.04 -18.74
C LYS A 330 9.11 10.43 -17.89
N VAL A 331 9.28 10.87 -16.64
CA VAL A 331 10.32 10.34 -15.74
C VAL A 331 9.68 9.90 -14.43
N LEU A 332 9.76 8.61 -14.11
CA LEU A 332 9.11 8.00 -12.94
C LEU A 332 10.15 7.62 -11.88
N PRO A 333 10.03 8.11 -10.65
CA PRO A 333 10.84 7.64 -9.53
C PRO A 333 10.25 6.38 -8.89
N ILE A 334 11.13 5.44 -8.54
CA ILE A 334 10.85 4.27 -7.71
C ILE A 334 11.83 4.27 -6.55
N LEU A 335 11.34 4.10 -5.34
CA LEU A 335 12.17 3.95 -4.15
C LEU A 335 11.88 2.61 -3.47
N ILE A 336 12.93 1.87 -3.15
CA ILE A 336 12.84 0.54 -2.53
C ILE A 336 13.50 0.59 -1.16
N HIS A 337 12.73 0.29 -0.13
CA HIS A 337 13.05 0.47 1.27
C HIS A 337 13.08 -0.86 2.03
N GLY A 338 13.83 -0.91 3.13
CA GLY A 338 13.60 -1.88 4.18
C GLY A 338 12.54 -1.35 5.17
N ASP A 339 11.78 -2.23 5.80
CA ASP A 339 10.68 -1.86 6.69
C ASP A 339 11.11 -1.02 7.89
N ALA A 340 12.19 -1.40 8.56
CA ALA A 340 12.69 -0.67 9.72
C ALA A 340 13.25 0.72 9.33
N ALA A 341 13.91 0.83 8.18
CA ALA A 341 14.46 2.09 7.68
C ALA A 341 13.33 3.04 7.24
N PHE A 342 12.33 2.54 6.53
CA PHE A 342 11.18 3.33 6.10
C PHE A 342 10.42 3.94 7.28
N ALA A 343 10.18 3.16 8.33
CA ALA A 343 9.49 3.63 9.53
C ALA A 343 10.36 4.55 10.41
N GLY A 344 11.69 4.35 10.44
CA GLY A 344 12.56 4.95 11.45
C GLY A 344 13.48 6.06 10.97
N GLN A 345 13.79 6.18 9.68
CA GLN A 345 14.68 7.21 9.16
C GLN A 345 13.92 8.50 8.82
N GLY A 346 14.24 9.60 9.51
CA GLY A 346 13.55 10.89 9.36
C GLY A 346 13.50 11.42 7.93
N VAL A 347 14.53 11.12 7.11
CA VAL A 347 14.58 11.55 5.72
C VAL A 347 13.43 11.00 4.86
N VAL A 348 12.82 9.87 5.24
CA VAL A 348 11.62 9.33 4.57
C VAL A 348 10.44 10.29 4.74
N ALA A 349 10.17 10.70 5.99
CA ALA A 349 9.11 11.67 6.29
C ALA A 349 9.35 13.03 5.64
N GLU A 350 10.63 13.48 5.60
CA GLU A 350 11.03 14.73 4.93
C GLU A 350 10.77 14.66 3.42
N CYS A 351 11.07 13.53 2.76
CA CYS A 351 10.76 13.32 1.34
C CYS A 351 9.25 13.37 1.09
N PHE A 352 8.43 12.73 1.92
CA PHE A 352 6.97 12.84 1.83
C PHE A 352 6.49 14.27 2.04
N ALA A 353 7.00 14.97 3.04
CA ALA A 353 6.62 16.37 3.29
C ALA A 353 6.92 17.29 2.10
N MET A 354 7.94 16.99 1.30
CA MET A 354 8.29 17.74 0.10
C MET A 354 7.53 17.30 -1.16
N SER A 355 6.96 16.10 -1.20
CA SER A 355 6.45 15.48 -2.43
C SER A 355 5.36 16.30 -3.15
N GLY A 356 4.54 17.05 -2.41
CA GLY A 356 3.50 17.92 -2.94
C GLY A 356 3.93 19.35 -3.24
N LEU A 357 5.16 19.76 -2.89
CA LEU A 357 5.61 21.14 -3.07
C LEU A 357 5.96 21.44 -4.54
N PRO A 358 5.57 22.60 -5.09
CA PRO A 358 5.77 22.92 -6.52
C PRO A 358 7.22 22.77 -7.01
N GLY A 359 8.21 23.11 -6.18
CA GLY A 359 9.64 23.01 -6.52
C GLY A 359 10.18 21.58 -6.47
N HIS A 360 9.59 20.70 -5.67
CA HIS A 360 10.08 19.35 -5.38
C HIS A 360 9.22 18.24 -6.00
N ASN A 361 7.99 18.54 -6.35
CA ASN A 361 7.03 17.57 -6.88
C ASN A 361 7.56 16.86 -8.13
N THR A 362 7.60 15.52 -8.08
CA THR A 362 8.00 14.64 -9.19
C THR A 362 6.80 13.96 -9.86
N GLY A 363 5.58 14.32 -9.49
CA GLY A 363 4.36 13.62 -9.93
C GLY A 363 4.15 12.30 -9.19
N GLY A 364 4.61 12.23 -7.93
CA GLY A 364 4.52 11.06 -7.07
C GLY A 364 5.59 10.00 -7.32
N THR A 365 5.88 9.25 -6.29
CA THR A 365 6.86 8.16 -6.24
C THR A 365 6.15 6.85 -5.97
N ILE A 366 6.59 5.77 -6.61
CA ILE A 366 6.18 4.42 -6.25
C ILE A 366 7.18 3.90 -5.21
N HIS A 367 6.71 3.73 -3.99
CA HIS A 367 7.51 3.21 -2.89
C HIS A 367 7.28 1.72 -2.72
N PHE A 368 8.34 0.91 -2.72
CA PHE A 368 8.30 -0.48 -2.30
C PHE A 368 8.93 -0.62 -0.93
N ILE A 369 8.26 -1.31 -0.04
CA ILE A 369 8.85 -1.75 1.22
C ILE A 369 9.10 -3.27 1.10
N VAL A 370 10.36 -3.67 1.10
CA VAL A 370 10.74 -5.08 1.25
C VAL A 370 10.67 -5.40 2.74
N ASN A 371 9.47 -5.72 3.20
CA ASN A 371 9.14 -5.90 4.59
C ASN A 371 9.43 -7.33 5.04
N ASN A 372 10.68 -7.60 5.33
CA ASN A 372 11.09 -8.92 5.81
C ASN A 372 10.86 -9.13 7.32
N GLN A 373 10.13 -8.24 7.97
CA GLN A 373 9.66 -8.31 9.35
C GLN A 373 10.80 -8.39 10.39
N ILE A 374 11.99 -7.86 10.04
CA ILE A 374 13.12 -7.81 10.96
C ILE A 374 14.06 -6.64 10.62
N GLY A 375 14.29 -5.75 11.56
CA GLY A 375 15.26 -4.64 11.44
C GLY A 375 16.61 -5.05 12.03
N PHE A 376 17.58 -5.40 11.19
CA PHE A 376 18.84 -6.03 11.60
C PHE A 376 18.59 -7.33 12.40
N THR A 377 18.44 -7.25 13.72
CA THR A 377 18.07 -8.36 14.62
C THR A 377 16.84 -8.06 15.47
N THR A 378 16.19 -6.90 15.25
CA THR A 378 15.06 -6.44 16.05
C THR A 378 13.75 -6.78 15.34
N SER A 379 12.85 -7.52 16.01
CA SER A 379 11.52 -7.83 15.48
C SER A 379 10.61 -6.59 15.51
N PRO A 380 9.59 -6.52 14.65
CA PRO A 380 8.68 -5.36 14.56
C PRO A 380 8.05 -4.96 15.88
N ARG A 381 7.72 -5.93 16.73
CA ARG A 381 7.15 -5.72 18.07
C ARG A 381 7.97 -4.76 18.94
N PHE A 382 9.31 -4.72 18.75
CA PHE A 382 10.22 -3.87 19.51
C PHE A 382 10.79 -2.72 18.66
N ALA A 383 10.43 -2.63 17.40
CA ALA A 383 11.01 -1.70 16.44
C ALA A 383 10.13 -0.46 16.19
N ARG A 384 8.80 -0.59 16.28
CA ARG A 384 7.87 0.51 15.99
C ARG A 384 6.58 0.37 16.79
N SER A 385 5.91 1.52 17.00
CA SER A 385 4.60 1.59 17.70
C SER A 385 3.43 1.39 16.73
N SER A 386 3.62 1.70 15.44
CA SER A 386 2.57 1.57 14.42
C SER A 386 2.41 0.12 13.96
N PRO A 387 1.20 -0.30 13.53
CA PRO A 387 0.96 -1.63 12.95
C PRO A 387 1.86 -1.93 11.76
N TYR A 388 2.01 -0.94 10.85
CA TYR A 388 2.77 -1.09 9.62
C TYR A 388 3.93 -0.10 9.53
N PRO A 389 5.02 -0.46 8.85
CA PRO A 389 6.10 0.48 8.58
C PRO A 389 5.66 1.62 7.66
N SER A 390 4.65 1.38 6.85
CA SER A 390 4.07 2.28 5.85
C SER A 390 3.22 3.42 6.43
N ASP A 391 2.90 3.39 7.73
CA ASP A 391 2.01 4.39 8.35
C ASP A 391 2.51 5.85 8.20
N VAL A 392 3.81 6.06 8.04
CA VAL A 392 4.39 7.38 7.76
C VAL A 392 3.87 7.99 6.44
N ALA A 393 3.48 7.19 5.46
CA ALA A 393 2.96 7.66 4.17
C ALA A 393 1.54 8.24 4.26
N LYS A 394 0.80 7.93 5.33
CA LYS A 394 -0.54 8.49 5.58
C LYS A 394 -0.53 10.00 5.77
N MET A 395 0.60 10.59 6.17
CA MET A 395 0.74 12.05 6.34
C MET A 395 0.51 12.85 5.04
N VAL A 396 0.64 12.21 3.88
CA VAL A 396 0.44 12.83 2.56
C VAL A 396 -0.71 12.18 1.78
N ASP A 397 -1.61 11.49 2.47
CA ASP A 397 -2.74 10.78 1.86
C ASP A 397 -2.32 9.75 0.79
N ALA A 398 -1.15 9.14 0.91
CA ALA A 398 -0.71 8.11 -0.03
C ALA A 398 -1.48 6.80 0.20
N PRO A 399 -2.05 6.16 -0.84
CA PRO A 399 -2.61 4.83 -0.71
C PRO A 399 -1.53 3.80 -0.41
N ILE A 400 -1.88 2.79 0.38
CA ILE A 400 -0.98 1.72 0.79
C ILE A 400 -1.60 0.38 0.42
N LEU A 401 -0.82 -0.46 -0.29
CA LEU A 401 -1.19 -1.81 -0.65
C LEU A 401 -0.23 -2.76 0.05
N HIS A 402 -0.70 -3.44 1.10
CA HIS A 402 0.04 -4.51 1.75
C HIS A 402 -0.16 -5.80 0.97
N VAL A 403 0.89 -6.54 0.70
CA VAL A 403 0.77 -7.74 -0.09
C VAL A 403 1.65 -8.87 0.44
N ASN A 404 1.11 -10.09 0.43
CA ASN A 404 1.86 -11.29 0.75
C ASN A 404 2.96 -11.53 -0.29
N GLY A 405 4.23 -11.48 0.14
CA GLY A 405 5.39 -11.64 -0.74
C GLY A 405 5.51 -13.01 -1.39
N ASP A 406 4.89 -14.05 -0.82
CA ASP A 406 4.86 -15.40 -1.38
C ASP A 406 3.70 -15.63 -2.37
N ASP A 407 2.88 -14.60 -2.61
CA ASP A 407 1.91 -14.58 -3.70
C ASP A 407 2.37 -13.60 -4.81
N PRO A 408 3.21 -14.06 -5.76
CA PRO A 408 3.79 -13.19 -6.78
C PRO A 408 2.74 -12.63 -7.75
N GLU A 409 1.62 -13.31 -7.97
CA GLU A 409 0.53 -12.80 -8.78
C GLU A 409 -0.14 -11.61 -8.06
N ALA A 410 -0.38 -11.72 -6.76
CA ALA A 410 -0.90 -10.63 -5.95
C ALA A 410 0.06 -9.43 -5.90
N VAL A 411 1.38 -9.67 -5.76
CA VAL A 411 2.41 -8.62 -5.76
C VAL A 411 2.41 -7.86 -7.09
N VAL A 412 2.39 -8.56 -8.22
CA VAL A 412 2.35 -7.94 -9.55
C VAL A 412 1.05 -7.17 -9.76
N TYR A 413 -0.08 -7.69 -9.27
CA TYR A 413 -1.37 -7.00 -9.36
C TYR A 413 -1.43 -5.74 -8.50
N ALA A 414 -0.97 -5.78 -7.24
CA ALA A 414 -0.86 -4.61 -6.38
C ALA A 414 0.03 -3.54 -7.01
N THR A 415 1.16 -3.95 -7.57
CA THR A 415 2.09 -3.07 -8.30
C THR A 415 1.44 -2.41 -9.49
N ARG A 416 0.60 -3.14 -10.23
CA ARG A 416 -0.16 -2.58 -11.36
C ARG A 416 -1.10 -1.48 -10.89
N ILE A 417 -1.90 -1.71 -9.83
CA ILE A 417 -2.79 -0.69 -9.25
C ILE A 417 -2.00 0.54 -8.82
N ALA A 418 -0.87 0.34 -8.11
CA ALA A 418 -0.01 1.41 -7.65
C ALA A 418 0.53 2.26 -8.82
N THR A 419 0.98 1.62 -9.89
CA THR A 419 1.50 2.31 -11.07
C THR A 419 0.40 3.08 -11.80
N GLU A 420 -0.77 2.47 -11.99
CA GLU A 420 -1.94 3.12 -12.60
C GLU A 420 -2.40 4.35 -11.77
N PHE A 421 -2.41 4.23 -10.43
CA PHE A 421 -2.75 5.34 -9.53
C PHE A 421 -1.75 6.49 -9.66
N ARG A 422 -0.44 6.20 -9.58
CA ARG A 422 0.63 7.20 -9.72
C ARG A 422 0.52 7.94 -11.06
N LEU A 423 0.35 7.22 -12.16
CA LEU A 423 0.26 7.82 -13.50
C LEU A 423 -1.01 8.66 -13.67
N LYS A 424 -2.10 8.28 -13.01
CA LYS A 424 -3.38 8.98 -13.14
C LYS A 424 -3.47 10.24 -12.28
N PHE A 425 -2.94 10.18 -11.05
CA PHE A 425 -3.15 11.23 -10.06
C PHE A 425 -1.89 12.02 -9.71
N ASN A 426 -0.73 11.61 -10.23
CA ASN A 426 0.55 12.24 -9.91
C ASN A 426 0.81 12.32 -8.39
N ARG A 427 0.54 11.23 -7.66
CA ARG A 427 0.66 11.12 -6.20
C ARG A 427 1.54 9.94 -5.82
N ASP A 428 2.12 10.03 -4.62
CA ASP A 428 2.86 8.93 -4.01
C ASP A 428 1.94 7.74 -3.75
N VAL A 429 2.51 6.53 -3.80
CA VAL A 429 1.82 5.28 -3.49
C VAL A 429 2.82 4.29 -2.89
N VAL A 430 2.36 3.49 -1.93
CA VAL A 430 3.20 2.51 -1.25
C VAL A 430 2.71 1.10 -1.54
N VAL A 431 3.65 0.20 -1.89
CA VAL A 431 3.45 -1.25 -1.96
C VAL A 431 4.33 -1.88 -0.89
N ASP A 432 3.71 -2.38 0.17
CA ASP A 432 4.37 -3.03 1.29
C ASP A 432 4.37 -4.55 1.08
N ILE A 433 5.50 -5.10 0.59
CA ILE A 433 5.67 -6.53 0.31
C ILE A 433 6.07 -7.21 1.60
N ILE A 434 5.12 -7.84 2.27
CA ILE A 434 5.35 -8.57 3.52
C ILE A 434 5.96 -9.92 3.18
N CYS A 435 7.20 -10.09 3.57
CA CYS A 435 8.02 -11.24 3.23
C CYS A 435 8.86 -11.69 4.46
N TYR A 436 9.94 -12.38 4.23
CA TYR A 436 10.84 -12.85 5.28
C TYR A 436 12.30 -12.83 4.79
N ARG A 437 13.22 -13.11 5.68
CA ARG A 437 14.64 -13.25 5.38
C ARG A 437 15.12 -14.66 5.72
N ARG A 438 15.70 -15.36 4.75
CA ARG A 438 16.15 -16.76 4.93
C ARG A 438 17.50 -16.88 5.63
N PHE A 439 18.39 -15.91 5.41
CA PHE A 439 19.77 -15.96 5.90
C PHE A 439 20.05 -14.80 6.87
N GLY A 440 21.27 -14.74 7.42
CA GLY A 440 21.72 -13.64 8.24
C GLY A 440 21.66 -12.28 7.52
N HIS A 441 21.85 -11.20 8.26
CA HIS A 441 21.68 -9.84 7.73
C HIS A 441 22.51 -9.59 6.46
N ASN A 442 23.73 -10.07 6.40
CA ASN A 442 24.66 -9.86 5.30
C ASN A 442 25.31 -11.14 4.74
N GLU A 443 24.94 -12.31 5.27
CA GLU A 443 25.42 -13.66 4.93
C GLU A 443 26.93 -13.90 5.22
N GLY A 444 27.56 -12.99 5.97
CA GLY A 444 28.96 -13.11 6.43
C GLY A 444 29.12 -13.78 7.78
#